data_335c63ecc76edc1857e3a7aa6edbc794
#
_entry.id   335c63ecc76edc1857e3a7aa6edbc794
#
_cell.length_a   1.000
_cell.length_b   1.000
_cell.length_c   1.000
_cell.angle_alpha   90.00
_cell.angle_beta   90.00
_cell.angle_gamma   90.00
#
_symmetry.space_group_name_H-M   'P 1'
#
loop_
_entity.id
_entity.type
_entity.pdbx_description
1 polymer ?
#
loop_
_entity_poly.entity_id
_entity_poly.type
_entity_poly.pdbx_seq_one_letter_code
_entity_poly.pdbx_strand_id
1 'polypeptide(L)'
;EIPVGAVIVSKTGEILACAHNQKETLKDVTAHAEILAIKEASKKINNWRLDGCKIYVTLEPCLMCTSAIFQARIDEIYVGVLRNLDSEITLSYFKDFMFENKISFKSGILHDEIKKVMDESFKKIR
;
A
#
# COMPACT_ATOMS: atom_id res chain seq x y z
N GLU A 1 9.31 15.66 -0.71
CA GLU A 1 8.58 14.48 -1.16
C GLU A 1 7.07 14.67 -0.99
N ILE A 2 6.31 14.15 -1.94
CA ILE A 2 4.86 14.11 -1.80
C ILE A 2 4.52 13.06 -0.75
N PRO A 3 3.78 13.42 0.32
CA PRO A 3 3.48 12.45 1.36
C PRO A 3 2.54 11.36 0.85
N VAL A 4 3.01 10.13 0.90
CA VAL A 4 2.23 8.94 0.58
C VAL A 4 2.23 8.06 1.83
N GLY A 5 1.08 7.53 2.18
CA GLY A 5 0.93 6.65 3.31
C GLY A 5 0.43 5.27 2.90
N ALA A 6 0.79 4.27 3.69
CA ALA A 6 0.32 2.91 3.49
C ALA A 6 0.09 2.24 4.84
N VAL A 7 -1.01 1.50 4.94
CA VAL A 7 -1.38 0.73 6.13
C VAL A 7 -1.69 -0.70 5.71
N ILE A 8 -1.13 -1.66 6.43
CA ILE A 8 -1.44 -3.07 6.22
C ILE A 8 -2.22 -3.58 7.42
N VAL A 9 -3.34 -4.23 7.12
CA VAL A 9 -4.28 -4.74 8.13
C VAL A 9 -4.40 -6.25 7.92
N SER A 10 -4.37 -7.00 9.01
CA SER A 10 -4.53 -8.45 8.96
C SER A 10 -5.96 -8.85 8.62
N LYS A 11 -6.16 -10.12 8.32
CA LYS A 11 -7.48 -10.70 8.06
C LYS A 11 -8.47 -10.44 9.20
N THR A 12 -7.98 -10.36 10.43
CA THR A 12 -8.81 -10.14 11.62
C THR A 12 -8.96 -8.66 11.98
N GLY A 13 -8.40 -7.75 11.18
CA GLY A 13 -8.53 -6.32 11.41
C GLY A 13 -7.41 -5.70 12.24
N GLU A 14 -6.39 -6.46 12.60
CA GLU A 14 -5.24 -5.94 13.33
C GLU A 14 -4.35 -5.10 12.41
N ILE A 15 -3.94 -3.92 12.87
CA ILE A 15 -3.02 -3.07 12.14
C ILE A 15 -1.62 -3.64 12.29
N LEU A 16 -1.05 -4.14 11.19
CA LEU A 16 0.28 -4.74 11.18
C LEU A 16 1.37 -3.73 10.86
N ALA A 17 1.05 -2.71 10.08
CA ALA A 17 2.03 -1.73 9.65
C ALA A 17 1.36 -0.41 9.29
N CYS A 18 2.09 0.66 9.52
CA CYS A 18 1.70 2.00 9.10
C CYS A 18 2.98 2.74 8.72
N ALA A 19 3.07 3.17 7.49
CA ALA A 19 4.29 3.78 6.98
C ALA A 19 4.00 4.96 6.05
N HIS A 20 5.00 5.79 5.86
CA HIS A 20 4.98 6.86 4.87
C HIS A 20 6.29 6.80 4.07
N ASN A 21 6.29 7.39 2.88
CA ASN A 21 7.48 7.37 2.04
C ASN A 21 8.64 8.12 2.70
N GLN A 22 9.84 7.55 2.63
CA GLN A 22 11.05 8.09 3.25
C GLN A 22 12.27 7.97 2.33
N LYS A 23 12.04 8.12 1.04
CA LYS A 23 13.10 7.98 0.04
C LYS A 23 14.29 8.92 0.30
N GLU A 24 14.00 10.18 0.57
CA GLU A 24 15.03 11.18 0.85
C GLU A 24 15.68 10.98 2.21
N THR A 25 14.89 10.73 3.23
CA THR A 25 15.38 10.55 4.60
C THR A 25 16.31 9.36 4.72
N LEU A 26 15.94 8.24 4.11
CA LEU A 26 16.70 7.00 4.17
C LEU A 26 17.71 6.87 3.02
N LYS A 27 17.70 7.81 2.08
CA LYS A 27 18.53 7.75 0.86
C LYS A 27 18.39 6.40 0.17
N ASP A 28 17.14 5.97 0.04
CA ASP A 28 16.78 4.65 -0.47
C ASP A 28 15.64 4.80 -1.47
N VAL A 29 15.92 4.50 -2.73
CA VAL A 29 14.93 4.63 -3.80
C VAL A 29 13.74 3.69 -3.59
N THR A 30 13.92 2.62 -2.83
CA THR A 30 12.84 1.66 -2.54
C THR A 30 12.01 2.03 -1.32
N ALA A 31 12.37 3.10 -0.61
CA ALA A 31 11.69 3.50 0.62
C ALA A 31 10.35 4.19 0.35
N HIS A 32 9.53 3.58 -0.48
CA HIS A 32 8.15 3.95 -0.68
C HIS A 32 7.31 3.44 0.50
N ALA A 33 6.22 4.12 0.80
CA ALA A 33 5.35 3.77 1.92
C ALA A 33 4.93 2.31 1.89
N GLU A 34 4.59 1.80 0.72
CA GLU A 34 4.13 0.42 0.53
C GLU A 34 5.24 -0.59 0.86
N ILE A 35 6.46 -0.32 0.39
CA ILE A 35 7.61 -1.20 0.67
C ILE A 35 7.92 -1.22 2.17
N LEU A 36 7.93 -0.04 2.79
CA LEU A 36 8.19 0.08 4.23
C LEU A 36 7.10 -0.63 5.04
N ALA A 37 5.85 -0.50 4.63
CA ALA A 37 4.74 -1.17 5.30
C ALA A 37 4.85 -2.70 5.18
N ILE A 38 5.20 -3.21 4.00
CA ILE A 38 5.41 -4.65 3.79
C ILE A 38 6.53 -5.17 4.70
N LYS A 39 7.64 -4.45 4.77
CA LYS A 39 8.76 -4.83 5.65
C LYS A 39 8.33 -4.87 7.11
N GLU A 40 7.63 -3.86 7.56
CA GLU A 40 7.17 -3.77 8.95
C GLU A 40 6.18 -4.88 9.29
N ALA A 41 5.19 -5.11 8.43
CA ALA A 41 4.20 -6.16 8.62
C ALA A 41 4.85 -7.55 8.64
N SER A 42 5.76 -7.81 7.71
CA SER A 42 6.48 -9.08 7.62
C SER A 42 7.30 -9.35 8.88
N LYS A 43 7.92 -8.32 9.41
CA LYS A 43 8.70 -8.40 10.63
C LYS A 43 7.80 -8.71 11.83
N LYS A 44 6.66 -8.04 11.89
CA LYS A 44 5.71 -8.20 13.00
C LYS A 44 5.14 -9.62 13.08
N ILE A 45 4.81 -10.22 11.95
CA ILE A 45 4.28 -11.59 11.92
C ILE A 45 5.36 -12.65 11.71
N ASN A 46 6.61 -12.21 11.54
CA ASN A 46 7.76 -13.08 11.28
C ASN A 46 7.55 -14.00 10.07
N ASN A 47 7.02 -13.44 8.99
CA ASN A 47 6.75 -14.17 7.76
C ASN A 47 6.70 -13.18 6.59
N TRP A 48 7.28 -13.54 5.45
CA TRP A 48 7.20 -12.70 4.26
C TRP A 48 5.83 -12.80 3.58
N ARG A 49 5.07 -13.87 3.84
CA ARG A 49 3.71 -14.03 3.28
C ARG A 49 2.72 -13.25 4.12
N LEU A 50 1.99 -12.38 3.45
CA LEU A 50 0.95 -11.56 4.08
C LEU A 50 -0.43 -11.99 3.59
N ASP A 51 -0.64 -13.33 3.52
CA ASP A 51 -1.91 -13.90 3.09
C ASP A 51 -3.06 -13.38 3.95
N GLY A 52 -4.16 -13.05 3.32
CA GLY A 52 -5.34 -12.54 4.00
C GLY A 52 -5.27 -11.07 4.41
N CYS A 53 -4.11 -10.44 4.24
CA CYS A 53 -3.95 -9.04 4.60
C CYS A 53 -4.53 -8.11 3.54
N LYS A 54 -4.83 -6.90 3.97
CA LYS A 54 -5.28 -5.80 3.11
C LYS A 54 -4.29 -4.67 3.22
N ILE A 55 -4.03 -3.98 2.12
CA ILE A 55 -3.22 -2.77 2.14
C ILE A 55 -4.06 -1.57 1.70
N TYR A 56 -3.97 -0.51 2.47
CA TYR A 56 -4.59 0.78 2.16
C TYR A 56 -3.47 1.74 1.78
N VAL A 57 -3.57 2.35 0.63
CA VAL A 57 -2.59 3.32 0.16
C VAL A 57 -3.29 4.62 -0.23
N THR A 58 -2.65 5.77 0.02
CA THR A 58 -3.24 7.07 -0.31
C THR A 58 -3.20 7.36 -1.80
N LEU A 59 -2.18 6.87 -2.48
CA LEU A 59 -1.98 7.09 -3.90
C LEU A 59 -1.70 5.75 -4.59
N GLU A 60 -2.18 5.60 -5.81
CA GLU A 60 -1.96 4.39 -6.61
C GLU A 60 -0.48 3.95 -6.56
N PRO A 61 -0.22 2.68 -6.24
CA PRO A 61 1.15 2.18 -6.18
C PRO A 61 1.84 2.23 -7.55
N CYS A 62 3.14 2.53 -7.52
CA CYS A 62 3.95 2.43 -8.73
C CYS A 62 4.17 0.96 -9.09
N LEU A 63 4.80 0.71 -10.22
CA LEU A 63 5.03 -0.65 -10.69
C LEU A 63 5.83 -1.50 -9.71
N MET A 64 6.88 -0.93 -9.10
CA MET A 64 7.69 -1.61 -8.08
C MET A 64 6.84 -2.05 -6.90
N CYS A 65 6.05 -1.13 -6.35
CA CYS A 65 5.21 -1.40 -5.18
C CYS A 65 4.08 -2.37 -5.50
N THR A 66 3.47 -2.23 -6.69
CA THR A 66 2.43 -3.15 -7.15
C THR A 66 2.96 -4.58 -7.20
N SER A 67 4.14 -4.76 -7.78
CA SER A 67 4.77 -6.07 -7.86
C SER A 67 5.10 -6.62 -6.46
N ALA A 68 5.62 -5.78 -5.58
CA ALA A 68 5.95 -6.20 -4.21
C ALA A 68 4.70 -6.63 -3.43
N ILE A 69 3.61 -5.90 -3.57
CA ILE A 69 2.32 -6.23 -2.93
C ILE A 69 1.84 -7.60 -3.40
N PHE A 70 1.90 -7.85 -4.70
CA PHE A 70 1.54 -9.14 -5.27
C PHE A 70 2.45 -10.25 -4.74
N GLN A 71 3.75 -10.03 -4.74
CA GLN A 71 4.72 -11.04 -4.29
C GLN A 71 4.58 -11.34 -2.80
N ALA A 72 4.17 -10.36 -2.00
CA ALA A 72 3.92 -10.55 -0.58
C ALA A 72 2.61 -11.30 -0.30
N ARG A 73 1.82 -11.59 -1.31
CA ARG A 73 0.54 -12.32 -1.21
C ARG A 73 -0.54 -11.54 -0.46
N ILE A 74 -0.54 -10.22 -0.59
CA ILE A 74 -1.61 -9.39 -0.05
C ILE A 74 -2.85 -9.57 -0.93
N ASP A 75 -4.00 -9.81 -0.31
CA ASP A 75 -5.22 -10.19 -1.01
C ASP A 75 -5.98 -9.02 -1.61
N GLU A 76 -5.99 -7.89 -0.93
CA GLU A 76 -6.79 -6.75 -1.35
C GLU A 76 -6.02 -5.44 -1.24
N ILE A 77 -6.22 -4.57 -2.22
CA ILE A 77 -5.59 -3.25 -2.28
C ILE A 77 -6.69 -2.20 -2.33
N TYR A 78 -6.58 -1.22 -1.45
CA TYR A 78 -7.49 -0.08 -1.39
C TYR A 78 -6.71 1.19 -1.69
N VAL A 79 -7.09 1.90 -2.74
CA VAL A 79 -6.36 3.07 -3.25
C VAL A 79 -7.21 4.32 -3.06
N GLY A 80 -6.65 5.33 -2.42
CA GLY A 80 -7.33 6.60 -2.21
C GLY A 80 -7.51 7.36 -3.52
N VAL A 81 -6.41 7.62 -4.18
CA VAL A 81 -6.40 8.38 -5.42
C VAL A 81 -5.65 7.61 -6.50
N LEU A 82 -6.30 7.37 -7.61
CA LEU A 82 -5.62 6.86 -8.79
C LEU A 82 -4.78 7.98 -9.38
N ARG A 83 -3.61 7.64 -9.89
CA ARG A 83 -2.77 8.64 -10.55
C ARG A 83 -3.55 9.24 -11.70
N ASN A 84 -3.70 10.54 -11.64
CA ASN A 84 -4.37 11.26 -12.72
C ASN A 84 -3.35 11.48 -13.83
N LEU A 85 -3.72 11.15 -15.00
CA LEU A 85 -2.75 10.69 -15.91
C LEU A 85 -2.58 11.55 -17.11
N ASP A 86 -1.59 12.35 -16.99
CA ASP A 86 -0.84 12.77 -18.15
C ASP A 86 0.02 11.62 -18.69
N SER A 87 0.08 10.47 -17.98
CA SER A 87 0.67 9.26 -18.53
C SER A 87 -0.31 8.10 -18.38
N GLU A 88 -1.04 7.82 -19.43
CA GLU A 88 -1.92 6.67 -19.55
C GLU A 88 -1.17 5.35 -19.26
N ILE A 89 0.13 5.37 -19.48
CA ILE A 89 1.00 4.20 -19.31
C ILE A 89 1.00 3.70 -17.87
N THR A 90 1.16 4.59 -16.89
CA THR A 90 1.23 4.20 -15.48
C THR A 90 -0.07 3.57 -14.99
N LEU A 91 -1.20 4.12 -15.38
CA LEU A 91 -2.51 3.58 -15.02
C LEU A 91 -2.75 2.23 -15.67
N SER A 92 -2.37 2.11 -16.93
CA SER A 92 -2.49 0.87 -17.68
C SER A 92 -1.74 -0.27 -16.96
N TYR A 93 -0.50 -0.02 -16.54
CA TYR A 93 0.30 -1.05 -15.85
C TYR A 93 -0.35 -1.53 -14.57
N PHE A 94 -0.85 -0.63 -13.73
CA PHE A 94 -1.47 -1.01 -12.47
C PHE A 94 -2.74 -1.84 -12.73
N LYS A 95 -3.65 -1.34 -13.52
CA LYS A 95 -4.92 -2.01 -13.82
C LYS A 95 -4.70 -3.35 -14.52
N ASP A 96 -3.83 -3.39 -15.51
CA ASP A 96 -3.54 -4.61 -16.25
C ASP A 96 -2.90 -5.64 -15.34
N PHE A 97 -1.97 -5.22 -14.48
CA PHE A 97 -1.32 -6.09 -13.52
C PHE A 97 -2.34 -6.71 -12.56
N MET A 98 -3.25 -5.90 -12.02
CA MET A 98 -4.30 -6.38 -11.12
C MET A 98 -5.21 -7.39 -11.82
N PHE A 99 -5.61 -7.08 -13.04
CA PHE A 99 -6.47 -7.95 -13.83
C PHE A 99 -5.79 -9.28 -14.14
N GLU A 100 -4.58 -9.24 -14.65
CA GLU A 100 -3.84 -10.44 -15.05
C GLU A 100 -3.54 -11.37 -13.87
N ASN A 101 -3.29 -10.80 -12.71
CA ASN A 101 -2.93 -11.56 -11.51
C ASN A 101 -4.14 -11.82 -10.60
N LYS A 102 -5.33 -11.48 -11.03
CA LYS A 102 -6.59 -11.72 -10.31
C LYS A 102 -6.58 -11.14 -8.89
N ILE A 103 -6.01 -9.94 -8.74
CA ILE A 103 -5.99 -9.23 -7.47
C ILE A 103 -7.11 -8.21 -7.47
N SER A 104 -7.92 -8.23 -6.44
CA SER A 104 -8.97 -7.23 -6.25
C SER A 104 -8.37 -5.91 -5.82
N PHE A 105 -8.82 -4.81 -6.40
CA PHE A 105 -8.51 -3.51 -5.87
C PHE A 105 -9.76 -2.63 -5.90
N LYS A 106 -9.81 -1.68 -4.98
CA LYS A 106 -10.86 -0.66 -4.93
C LYS A 106 -10.19 0.70 -4.98
N SER A 107 -10.65 1.54 -5.89
CA SER A 107 -10.17 2.91 -6.03
C SER A 107 -11.28 3.89 -5.79
N GLY A 108 -10.93 5.16 -5.61
CA GLY A 108 -11.91 6.19 -5.33
C GLY A 108 -12.63 5.95 -4.02
N ILE A 109 -12.07 5.10 -3.16
CA ILE A 109 -12.55 4.95 -1.81
C ILE A 109 -12.46 6.32 -1.20
N LEU A 110 -13.56 6.71 -0.63
CA LEU A 110 -13.73 8.01 -0.05
C LEU A 110 -12.46 8.37 0.70
N HIS A 111 -11.87 9.47 0.29
CA HIS A 111 -10.72 10.07 0.94
C HIS A 111 -10.85 9.99 2.47
N ASP A 112 -12.08 10.07 2.96
CA ASP A 112 -12.40 10.02 4.38
C ASP A 112 -12.15 8.66 5.02
N GLU A 113 -12.46 7.56 4.33
CA GLU A 113 -12.22 6.22 4.89
C GLU A 113 -10.73 5.93 5.02
N ILE A 114 -9.96 6.24 3.99
CA ILE A 114 -8.51 6.04 4.02
C ILE A 114 -7.89 6.96 5.06
N LYS A 115 -8.32 8.21 5.10
CA LYS A 115 -7.85 9.16 6.11
C LYS A 115 -8.12 8.65 7.52
N LYS A 116 -9.30 8.10 7.75
CA LYS A 116 -9.67 7.55 9.05
C LYS A 116 -8.76 6.40 9.45
N VAL A 117 -8.54 5.44 8.53
CA VAL A 117 -7.65 4.31 8.79
C VAL A 117 -6.22 4.80 9.06
N MET A 118 -5.74 5.75 8.29
CA MET A 118 -4.41 6.35 8.47
C MET A 118 -4.29 7.04 9.82
N ASP A 119 -5.25 7.90 10.15
CA ASP A 119 -5.22 8.65 11.40
C ASP A 119 -5.26 7.72 12.62
N GLU A 120 -6.11 6.70 12.59
CA GLU A 120 -6.19 5.72 13.68
C GLU A 120 -4.89 4.94 13.80
N SER A 121 -4.28 4.57 12.67
CA SER A 121 -3.03 3.83 12.65
C SER A 121 -1.88 4.64 13.21
N PHE A 122 -1.77 5.90 12.82
CA PHE A 122 -0.73 6.79 13.34
C PHE A 122 -0.90 7.08 14.83
N LYS A 123 -2.13 7.17 15.32
CA LYS A 123 -2.38 7.32 16.74
C LYS A 123 -1.89 6.13 17.57
N LYS A 124 -2.04 4.91 17.04
CA LYS A 124 -1.62 3.70 17.75
C LYS A 124 -0.11 3.53 17.84
N ILE A 125 0.62 4.19 16.96
CA ILE A 125 2.08 4.09 16.90
C ILE A 125 2.75 5.17 17.76
N ARG A 126 2.02 6.20 18.12
CA ARG A 126 2.55 7.29 18.95
C ARG A 126 2.58 6.92 20.43
#